data_fe25e2a5ccd85877e99f14a904d4f120
#
_entry.id   fe25e2a5ccd85877e99f14a904d4f120
#
_cell.length_a   1.000
_cell.length_b   1.000
_cell.length_c   1.000
_cell.angle_alpha   90.00
_cell.angle_beta   90.00
_cell.angle_gamma   90.00
#
_symmetry.space_group_name_H-M   'P 1'
#
loop_
_entity.id
_entity.type
_entity.pdbx_description
1 polymer ?
#
loop_
_entity_poly.entity_id
_entity_poly.type
_entity_poly.pdbx_seq_one_letter_code
_entity_poly.pdbx_strand_id
1 'polypeptide(L)'
;KKFNGSYSGEHGDGIARSEFNEVMFGKKMINIFKIIKNSFDPFNIFNPGKIIDAPKLDSRNLFRYAPSYNAQNINTILDWSSWTGSSGGFQGAIEMCNNNGSCRKLDGGVMCPSFRVTKDEKDSTRGRANSLRLALSGQLGKDALISENMDKTMKLCVSCKACKRECPT
;
A
#
# COMPACT_ATOMS: atom_id res chain seq x y z
N LYS A 1 -29.44 -5.70 10.09
CA LYS A 1 -30.56 -6.31 10.82
C LYS A 1 -31.82 -5.40 10.84
N LYS A 2 -31.70 -4.12 11.16
CA LYS A 2 -32.88 -3.22 11.31
C LYS A 2 -33.74 -3.16 10.06
N PHE A 3 -33.13 -3.23 8.88
CA PHE A 3 -33.80 -3.08 7.59
C PHE A 3 -33.79 -4.36 6.73
N ASN A 4 -33.33 -5.48 7.27
CA ASN A 4 -33.18 -6.76 6.56
C ASN A 4 -32.40 -6.66 5.23
N GLY A 5 -31.50 -5.67 5.12
CA GLY A 5 -30.68 -5.47 3.94
C GLY A 5 -29.47 -6.40 3.92
N SER A 6 -28.94 -6.66 2.71
CA SER A 6 -27.65 -7.30 2.52
C SER A 6 -26.54 -6.26 2.53
N TYR A 7 -25.43 -6.57 3.20
CA TYR A 7 -24.23 -5.72 3.16
C TYR A 7 -23.35 -6.00 1.93
N SER A 8 -23.61 -7.09 1.23
CA SER A 8 -22.95 -7.45 -0.02
C SER A 8 -24.00 -7.84 -1.04
N GLY A 9 -24.02 -7.15 -2.17
CA GLY A 9 -24.83 -7.51 -3.33
C GLY A 9 -24.04 -8.44 -4.26
N GLU A 10 -23.49 -7.88 -5.34
CA GLU A 10 -22.78 -8.62 -6.39
C GLU A 10 -21.26 -8.64 -6.25
N HIS A 11 -20.67 -7.77 -5.40
CA HIS A 11 -19.23 -7.52 -5.34
C HIS A 11 -18.43 -8.54 -4.52
N GLY A 12 -19.07 -9.50 -3.88
CA GLY A 12 -18.42 -10.45 -2.97
C GLY A 12 -17.99 -9.83 -1.64
N ASP A 13 -17.61 -10.67 -0.67
CA ASP A 13 -17.32 -10.24 0.70
C ASP A 13 -15.84 -9.95 0.92
N GLY A 14 -14.96 -10.74 0.32
CA GLY A 14 -13.51 -10.59 0.46
C GLY A 14 -13.06 -10.59 1.92
N ILE A 15 -12.07 -9.75 2.23
CA ILE A 15 -11.62 -9.50 3.60
C ILE A 15 -12.50 -8.45 4.29
N ALA A 16 -12.92 -7.43 3.55
CA ALA A 16 -13.55 -6.24 4.12
C ALA A 16 -14.96 -6.48 4.71
N ARG A 17 -15.69 -7.48 4.22
CA ARG A 17 -17.07 -7.74 4.63
C ARG A 17 -17.25 -9.04 5.41
N SER A 18 -16.30 -9.94 5.33
CA SER A 18 -16.45 -11.32 5.84
C SER A 18 -16.61 -11.40 7.35
N GLU A 19 -16.17 -10.41 8.13
CA GLU A 19 -16.43 -10.37 9.57
C GLU A 19 -17.93 -10.33 9.90
N PHE A 20 -18.76 -9.85 8.97
CA PHE A 20 -20.21 -9.75 9.15
C PHE A 20 -20.97 -11.01 8.69
N ASN A 21 -20.28 -12.00 8.13
CA ASN A 21 -20.91 -13.21 7.58
C ASN A 21 -21.70 -13.98 8.65
N GLU A 22 -21.21 -14.07 9.87
CA GLU A 22 -21.96 -14.72 10.95
C GLU A 22 -23.25 -13.98 11.30
N VAL A 23 -23.26 -12.65 11.22
CA VAL A 23 -24.46 -11.83 11.42
C VAL A 23 -25.48 -12.05 10.33
N MET A 24 -25.02 -12.25 9.11
CA MET A 24 -25.86 -12.42 7.92
C MET A 24 -26.43 -13.82 7.80
N PHE A 25 -25.58 -14.83 7.88
CA PHE A 25 -25.90 -16.22 7.56
C PHE A 25 -26.14 -17.10 8.80
N GLY A 26 -25.72 -16.62 9.99
CA GLY A 26 -25.81 -17.36 11.23
C GLY A 26 -24.67 -18.39 11.42
N LYS A 27 -24.46 -18.77 12.70
CA LYS A 27 -23.38 -19.70 13.09
C LYS A 27 -23.39 -21.03 12.38
N LYS A 28 -24.56 -21.61 12.12
CA LYS A 28 -24.68 -22.89 11.42
C LYS A 28 -24.06 -22.84 10.02
N MET A 29 -24.39 -21.81 9.24
CA MET A 29 -23.85 -21.65 7.90
C MET A 29 -22.36 -21.39 7.93
N ILE A 30 -21.87 -20.55 8.83
CA ILE A 30 -20.44 -20.31 8.96
C ILE A 30 -19.67 -21.59 9.30
N ASN A 31 -20.21 -22.45 10.14
CA ASN A 31 -19.60 -23.74 10.43
C ASN A 31 -19.57 -24.66 9.19
N ILE A 32 -20.62 -24.65 8.38
CA ILE A 32 -20.64 -25.40 7.11
C ILE A 32 -19.56 -24.85 6.17
N PHE A 33 -19.44 -23.52 6.03
CA PHE A 33 -18.39 -22.91 5.21
C PHE A 33 -16.99 -23.33 5.69
N LYS A 34 -16.77 -23.38 7.02
CA LYS A 34 -15.48 -23.85 7.59
C LYS A 34 -15.23 -25.33 7.26
N ILE A 35 -16.24 -26.19 7.37
CA ILE A 35 -16.11 -27.61 7.03
C ILE A 35 -15.72 -27.76 5.55
N ILE A 36 -16.43 -27.07 4.66
CA ILE A 36 -16.12 -27.11 3.22
C ILE A 36 -14.69 -26.63 2.98
N LYS A 37 -14.33 -25.47 3.51
CA LYS A 37 -12.97 -24.92 3.35
C LYS A 37 -11.91 -25.92 3.82
N ASN A 38 -12.06 -26.47 5.01
CA ASN A 38 -11.10 -27.40 5.59
C ASN A 38 -11.03 -28.74 4.85
N SER A 39 -12.13 -29.18 4.21
CA SER A 39 -12.13 -30.38 3.40
C SER A 39 -11.30 -30.24 2.12
N PHE A 40 -11.29 -29.05 1.51
CA PHE A 40 -10.53 -28.77 0.29
C PHE A 40 -9.15 -28.17 0.54
N ASP A 41 -8.97 -27.53 1.69
CA ASP A 41 -7.72 -26.84 2.05
C ASP A 41 -7.39 -27.04 3.55
N PRO A 42 -7.03 -28.26 3.94
CA PRO A 42 -6.77 -28.59 5.34
C PRO A 42 -5.59 -27.83 5.95
N PHE A 43 -4.68 -27.34 5.12
CA PHE A 43 -3.52 -26.56 5.55
C PHE A 43 -3.73 -25.05 5.48
N ASN A 44 -4.93 -24.58 5.09
CA ASN A 44 -5.30 -23.17 4.98
C ASN A 44 -4.29 -22.33 4.15
N ILE A 45 -3.88 -22.88 2.99
CA ILE A 45 -2.92 -22.25 2.08
C ILE A 45 -3.63 -21.28 1.12
N PHE A 46 -4.83 -21.61 0.66
CA PHE A 46 -5.56 -20.85 -0.35
C PHE A 46 -6.40 -19.75 0.27
N ASN A 47 -6.02 -18.50 0.03
CA ASN A 47 -6.75 -17.30 0.48
C ASN A 47 -7.16 -17.35 1.98
N PRO A 48 -6.22 -17.51 2.91
CA PRO A 48 -6.53 -17.53 4.33
C PRO A 48 -7.20 -16.23 4.78
N GLY A 49 -8.13 -16.31 5.74
CA GLY A 49 -8.80 -15.15 6.30
C GLY A 49 -9.81 -14.46 5.36
N LYS A 50 -10.32 -15.17 4.35
CA LYS A 50 -11.40 -14.69 3.48
C LYS A 50 -12.63 -15.57 3.64
N ILE A 51 -13.80 -14.96 3.71
CA ILE A 51 -15.12 -15.56 3.91
C ILE A 51 -15.29 -16.16 5.31
N ILE A 52 -14.34 -16.95 5.76
CA ILE A 52 -14.26 -17.49 7.12
C ILE A 52 -13.01 -17.00 7.83
N ASP A 53 -13.09 -16.89 9.15
CA ASP A 53 -11.98 -16.47 10.01
C ASP A 53 -11.31 -15.16 9.53
N ALA A 54 -12.13 -14.28 8.98
CA ALA A 54 -11.65 -12.99 8.47
C ALA A 54 -11.24 -12.05 9.61
N PRO A 55 -10.18 -11.24 9.40
CA PRO A 55 -9.84 -10.18 10.33
C PRO A 55 -10.98 -9.15 10.40
N LYS A 56 -10.96 -8.34 11.44
CA LYS A 56 -11.90 -7.21 11.55
C LYS A 56 -11.65 -6.19 10.45
N LEU A 57 -12.72 -5.54 9.98
CA LEU A 57 -12.68 -4.50 8.95
C LEU A 57 -11.73 -3.35 9.32
N ASP A 58 -11.64 -3.01 10.59
CA ASP A 58 -10.79 -1.95 11.13
C ASP A 58 -9.40 -2.44 11.59
N SER A 59 -9.04 -3.68 11.28
CA SER A 59 -7.70 -4.21 11.59
C SER A 59 -6.61 -3.43 10.87
N ARG A 60 -5.71 -2.82 11.63
CA ARG A 60 -4.60 -2.01 11.11
C ARG A 60 -3.31 -2.80 10.87
N ASN A 61 -3.29 -4.09 11.22
CA ASN A 61 -2.10 -4.92 11.10
C ASN A 61 -1.62 -5.10 9.65
N LEU A 62 -2.55 -4.99 8.68
CA LEU A 62 -2.27 -5.13 7.25
C LEU A 62 -2.25 -3.79 6.51
N PHE A 63 -2.34 -2.67 7.21
CA PHE A 63 -2.28 -1.35 6.59
C PHE A 63 -0.86 -1.04 6.12
N ARG A 64 -0.76 -0.25 5.05
CA ARG A 64 0.52 0.27 4.54
C ARG A 64 1.33 0.98 5.62
N TYR A 65 0.64 1.67 6.53
CA TYR A 65 1.22 2.36 7.66
C TYR A 65 0.82 1.66 8.94
N ALA A 66 1.81 1.21 9.72
CA ALA A 66 1.57 0.64 11.03
C ALA A 66 0.90 1.67 11.98
N PRO A 67 0.17 1.23 13.02
CA PRO A 67 -0.42 2.16 13.99
C PRO A 67 0.58 3.10 14.65
N SER A 68 1.84 2.67 14.76
CA SER A 68 2.97 3.45 15.28
C SER A 68 3.66 4.32 14.23
N TYR A 69 3.11 4.39 13.01
CA TYR A 69 3.69 5.20 11.95
C TYR A 69 3.75 6.67 12.35
N ASN A 70 4.93 7.23 12.30
CA ASN A 70 5.19 8.62 12.59
C ASN A 70 6.18 9.19 11.58
N ALA A 71 5.92 10.39 11.11
CA ALA A 71 6.82 11.12 10.23
C ALA A 71 7.87 11.88 11.07
N GLN A 72 9.11 11.80 10.64
CA GLN A 72 10.16 12.66 11.22
C GLN A 72 10.01 14.07 10.66
N ASN A 73 10.04 15.05 11.57
CA ASN A 73 9.99 16.44 11.15
C ASN A 73 11.38 16.85 10.64
N ILE A 74 11.53 16.99 9.33
CA ILE A 74 12.78 17.38 8.69
C ILE A 74 12.64 18.80 8.15
N ASN A 75 13.57 19.67 8.56
CA ASN A 75 13.69 21.00 7.97
C ASN A 75 14.30 20.86 6.56
N THR A 76 13.53 21.21 5.55
CA THR A 76 13.95 21.21 4.16
C THR A 76 14.25 22.63 3.69
N ILE A 77 15.21 22.78 2.76
CA ILE A 77 15.53 24.08 2.14
C ILE A 77 14.38 24.56 1.25
N LEU A 78 13.72 23.60 0.57
CA LEU A 78 12.57 23.91 -0.28
C LEU A 78 11.28 23.98 0.55
N ASP A 79 10.40 24.89 0.19
CA ASP A 79 9.08 25.01 0.80
C ASP A 79 8.13 23.89 0.33
N TRP A 80 7.64 23.09 1.28
CA TRP A 80 6.69 22.02 1.10
C TRP A 80 5.39 22.28 1.87
N SER A 81 5.17 23.49 2.35
CA SER A 81 4.02 23.83 3.22
C SER A 81 2.66 23.64 2.56
N SER A 82 2.60 23.65 1.22
CA SER A 82 1.38 23.37 0.46
C SER A 82 0.87 21.94 0.57
N TRP A 83 1.69 21.02 1.04
CA TRP A 83 1.30 19.62 1.22
C TRP A 83 0.72 19.43 2.62
N THR A 84 -0.62 19.32 2.70
CA THR A 84 -1.38 19.34 3.96
C THR A 84 -1.91 17.96 4.40
N GLY A 85 -1.51 16.85 3.76
CA GLY A 85 -1.90 15.50 4.16
C GLY A 85 -1.57 15.17 5.62
N SER A 86 -1.92 13.98 6.09
CA SER A 86 -1.78 13.57 7.50
C SER A 86 -0.37 13.77 8.07
N SER A 87 0.66 13.63 7.23
CA SER A 87 2.05 13.85 7.62
C SER A 87 2.55 15.27 7.29
N GLY A 88 1.88 15.96 6.36
CA GLY A 88 2.26 17.32 5.92
C GLY A 88 3.64 17.43 5.25
N GLY A 89 3.95 18.60 4.72
CA GLY A 89 5.29 18.96 4.25
C GLY A 89 5.92 17.98 3.25
N PHE A 90 7.23 17.81 3.34
CA PHE A 90 8.00 16.91 2.48
C PHE A 90 7.56 15.45 2.58
N GLN A 91 7.26 14.98 3.79
CA GLN A 91 6.72 13.64 4.01
C GLN A 91 5.39 13.46 3.30
N GLY A 92 4.46 14.40 3.44
CA GLY A 92 3.16 14.35 2.76
C GLY A 92 3.30 14.30 1.24
N ALA A 93 4.24 15.06 0.66
CA ALA A 93 4.51 15.01 -0.77
C ALA A 93 4.99 13.63 -1.24
N ILE A 94 5.84 12.96 -0.46
CA ILE A 94 6.33 11.61 -0.76
C ILE A 94 5.21 10.57 -0.65
N GLU A 95 4.32 10.73 0.31
CA GLU A 95 3.21 9.82 0.59
C GLU A 95 2.07 9.90 -0.44
N MET A 96 2.09 10.88 -1.33
CA MET A 96 1.12 10.98 -2.43
C MET A 96 1.13 9.75 -3.35
N CYS A 97 2.21 8.98 -3.40
CA CYS A 97 2.28 7.78 -4.22
C CYS A 97 1.21 6.75 -3.80
N ASN A 98 0.20 6.55 -4.63
CA ASN A 98 -0.89 5.59 -4.42
C ASN A 98 -0.58 4.17 -4.95
N ASN A 99 0.66 3.92 -5.39
CA ASN A 99 1.13 2.62 -5.91
C ASN A 99 0.44 2.13 -7.21
N ASN A 100 -0.18 3.01 -8.00
CA ASN A 100 -0.82 2.61 -9.27
C ASN A 100 0.15 2.00 -10.30
N GLY A 101 1.45 2.25 -10.18
CA GLY A 101 2.48 1.64 -11.01
C GLY A 101 2.66 2.25 -12.40
N SER A 102 2.06 3.41 -12.72
CA SER A 102 2.25 4.08 -14.02
C SER A 102 3.73 4.32 -14.36
N CYS A 103 4.59 4.50 -13.34
CA CYS A 103 6.03 4.64 -13.52
C CYS A 103 6.76 3.37 -13.99
N ARG A 104 6.05 2.24 -14.08
CA ARG A 104 6.58 0.96 -14.56
C ARG A 104 6.16 0.61 -15.98
N LYS A 105 5.39 1.46 -16.65
CA LYS A 105 4.98 1.24 -18.04
C LYS A 105 6.20 1.19 -18.95
N LEU A 106 6.20 0.24 -19.87
CA LEU A 106 7.26 0.07 -20.86
C LEU A 106 6.86 0.64 -22.22
N ASP A 107 5.57 0.78 -22.44
CA ASP A 107 4.92 1.32 -23.62
C ASP A 107 4.34 2.70 -23.33
N GLY A 108 4.37 3.58 -24.31
CA GLY A 108 3.88 4.95 -24.21
C GLY A 108 4.62 5.82 -23.18
N GLY A 109 4.52 7.13 -23.31
CA GLY A 109 5.17 8.08 -22.40
C GLY A 109 6.67 7.93 -22.27
N VAL A 110 7.26 8.65 -21.31
CA VAL A 110 8.71 8.62 -21.03
C VAL A 110 9.05 8.33 -19.57
N MET A 111 8.08 8.29 -18.68
CA MET A 111 8.28 7.97 -17.25
C MET A 111 8.51 6.47 -17.08
N CYS A 112 9.39 5.97 -16.30
CA CYS A 112 10.63 6.49 -15.72
C CYS A 112 11.80 5.92 -16.54
N PRO A 113 12.67 6.71 -17.14
CA PRO A 113 13.73 6.20 -18.04
C PRO A 113 14.62 5.15 -17.37
N SER A 114 15.04 5.39 -16.13
CA SER A 114 15.88 4.43 -15.39
C SER A 114 15.19 3.08 -15.22
N PHE A 115 13.92 3.04 -14.84
CA PHE A 115 13.17 1.80 -14.73
C PHE A 115 13.03 1.08 -16.09
N ARG A 116 12.84 1.81 -17.18
CA ARG A 116 12.71 1.22 -18.53
C ARG A 116 13.95 0.44 -18.94
N VAL A 117 15.13 0.88 -18.47
CA VAL A 117 16.41 0.21 -18.74
C VAL A 117 16.64 -0.94 -17.75
N THR A 118 16.57 -0.67 -16.47
CA THR A 118 16.98 -1.63 -15.43
C THR A 118 15.90 -2.68 -15.10
N LYS A 119 14.62 -2.34 -15.25
CA LYS A 119 13.46 -3.12 -14.77
C LYS A 119 13.44 -3.32 -13.25
N ASP A 120 14.31 -2.64 -12.53
CA ASP A 120 14.42 -2.72 -11.07
C ASP A 120 13.46 -1.70 -10.43
N GLU A 121 12.66 -2.14 -9.46
CA GLU A 121 11.68 -1.30 -8.77
C GLU A 121 12.30 -0.08 -8.10
N LYS A 122 13.51 -0.21 -7.52
CA LYS A 122 14.20 0.93 -6.87
C LYS A 122 14.45 2.10 -7.83
N ASP A 123 14.55 1.82 -9.14
CA ASP A 123 14.82 2.81 -10.17
C ASP A 123 13.55 3.45 -10.73
N SER A 124 12.37 3.05 -10.24
CA SER A 124 11.09 3.67 -10.58
C SER A 124 10.80 4.90 -9.70
N THR A 125 9.89 5.76 -10.14
CA THR A 125 9.39 6.88 -9.31
C THR A 125 8.77 6.36 -8.01
N ARG A 126 7.98 5.29 -8.09
CA ARG A 126 7.37 4.64 -6.92
C ARG A 126 8.43 4.09 -5.97
N GLY A 127 9.43 3.39 -6.49
CA GLY A 127 10.51 2.83 -5.67
C GLY A 127 11.24 3.93 -4.89
N ARG A 128 11.58 5.03 -5.54
CA ARG A 128 12.22 6.19 -4.88
C ARG A 128 11.32 6.84 -3.83
N ALA A 129 10.04 7.06 -4.13
CA ALA A 129 9.08 7.61 -3.18
C ALA A 129 8.94 6.70 -1.95
N ASN A 130 8.82 5.39 -2.15
CA ASN A 130 8.71 4.45 -1.03
C ASN A 130 10.01 4.34 -0.22
N SER A 131 11.18 4.37 -0.86
CA SER A 131 12.48 4.38 -0.13
C SER A 131 12.62 5.60 0.75
N LEU A 132 12.27 6.80 0.23
CA LEU A 132 12.25 8.03 1.02
C LEU A 132 11.25 7.95 2.17
N ARG A 133 10.04 7.49 1.91
CA ARG A 133 9.01 7.31 2.95
C ARG A 133 9.48 6.41 4.08
N LEU A 134 10.08 5.27 3.75
CA LEU A 134 10.58 4.32 4.74
C LEU A 134 11.75 4.90 5.55
N ALA A 135 12.63 5.67 4.90
CA ALA A 135 13.73 6.34 5.57
C ALA A 135 13.20 7.43 6.54
N LEU A 136 12.30 8.29 6.07
CA LEU A 136 11.73 9.39 6.85
C LEU A 136 10.87 8.93 8.02
N SER A 137 10.22 7.78 7.91
CA SER A 137 9.46 7.17 9.01
C SER A 137 10.33 6.34 9.97
N GLY A 138 11.65 6.30 9.77
CA GLY A 138 12.58 5.58 10.63
C GLY A 138 12.60 4.07 10.43
N GLN A 139 11.82 3.52 9.52
CA GLN A 139 11.73 2.07 9.29
C GLN A 139 13.02 1.45 8.73
N LEU A 140 13.86 2.24 8.07
CA LEU A 140 15.17 1.82 7.54
C LEU A 140 16.35 2.21 8.45
N GLY A 141 16.06 2.68 9.66
CA GLY A 141 17.09 3.12 10.62
C GLY A 141 17.46 4.61 10.49
N LYS A 142 18.24 5.09 11.44
CA LYS A 142 18.53 6.53 11.60
C LYS A 142 19.34 7.13 10.44
N ASP A 143 20.25 6.35 9.86
CA ASP A 143 21.18 6.81 8.84
C ASP A 143 20.69 6.48 7.41
N ALA A 144 19.43 6.10 7.27
CA ALA A 144 18.87 5.61 6.01
C ALA A 144 19.01 6.64 4.86
N LEU A 145 18.83 7.93 5.14
CA LEU A 145 18.92 8.99 4.13
C LEU A 145 20.34 9.20 3.58
N ILE A 146 21.36 8.90 4.37
CA ILE A 146 22.78 9.04 4.00
C ILE A 146 23.43 7.71 3.65
N SER A 147 22.64 6.64 3.57
CA SER A 147 23.13 5.29 3.29
C SER A 147 23.54 5.11 1.83
N GLU A 148 24.50 4.23 1.57
CA GLU A 148 24.89 3.81 0.23
C GLU A 148 23.69 3.25 -0.58
N ASN A 149 22.76 2.57 0.09
CA ASN A 149 21.54 2.06 -0.54
C ASN A 149 20.60 3.18 -1.03
N MET A 150 20.51 4.26 -0.28
CA MET A 150 19.74 5.43 -0.71
C MET A 150 20.41 6.11 -1.90
N ASP A 151 21.73 6.27 -1.88
CA ASP A 151 22.49 6.80 -3.03
C ASP A 151 22.25 5.94 -4.27
N LYS A 152 22.38 4.63 -4.19
CA LYS A 152 22.10 3.70 -5.30
C LYS A 152 20.66 3.84 -5.83
N THR A 153 19.69 4.06 -4.94
CA THR A 153 18.28 4.24 -5.32
C THR A 153 18.06 5.56 -6.07
N MET A 154 18.76 6.62 -5.70
CA MET A 154 18.57 7.96 -6.29
C MET A 154 19.45 8.20 -7.51
N LYS A 155 20.62 7.58 -7.59
CA LYS A 155 21.69 7.83 -8.56
C LYS A 155 21.27 7.81 -10.03
N LEU A 156 20.40 6.88 -10.40
CA LEU A 156 19.95 6.77 -11.80
C LEU A 156 18.78 7.71 -12.15
N CYS A 157 18.38 8.60 -11.26
CA CYS A 157 17.38 9.62 -11.58
C CYS A 157 18.01 10.73 -12.42
N VAL A 158 17.69 10.76 -13.71
CA VAL A 158 18.22 11.78 -14.65
C VAL A 158 17.46 13.11 -14.58
N SER A 159 16.61 13.33 -13.59
CA SER A 159 15.84 14.57 -13.38
C SER A 159 15.01 15.04 -14.60
N CYS A 160 14.55 14.14 -15.44
CA CYS A 160 13.80 14.45 -16.67
C CYS A 160 12.41 15.07 -16.43
N LYS A 161 11.90 15.07 -15.20
CA LYS A 161 10.59 15.60 -14.82
C LYS A 161 9.37 14.88 -15.46
N ALA A 162 9.55 13.77 -16.17
CA ALA A 162 8.43 13.02 -16.74
C ALA A 162 7.40 12.61 -15.68
N CYS A 163 7.85 12.23 -14.49
CA CYS A 163 6.97 11.88 -13.37
C CYS A 163 6.03 13.03 -12.95
N LYS A 164 6.45 14.30 -13.09
CA LYS A 164 5.59 15.47 -12.82
C LYS A 164 4.40 15.56 -13.78
N ARG A 165 4.52 15.04 -15.00
CA ARG A 165 3.50 15.14 -16.04
C ARG A 165 2.68 13.87 -16.20
N GLU A 166 3.30 12.73 -16.01
CA GLU A 166 2.72 11.42 -16.35
C GLU A 166 2.26 10.64 -15.11
N CYS A 167 2.70 11.01 -13.90
CA CYS A 167 2.19 10.39 -12.69
C CYS A 167 0.76 10.89 -12.42
N PRO A 168 -0.21 10.00 -12.23
CA PRO A 168 -1.60 10.39 -11.98
C PRO A 168 -1.87 10.84 -10.54
N THR A 169 -0.83 10.91 -9.70
CA THR A 169 -0.92 11.36 -8.30
C THR A 169 0.02 12.50 -7.99
#